data_23a8c360b7d7d987d549ea2c83aa4962
#
_entry.id   23a8c360b7d7d987d549ea2c83aa4962
#
_cell.length_a   1.000
_cell.length_b   1.000
_cell.length_c   1.000
_cell.angle_alpha   90.00
_cell.angle_beta   90.00
_cell.angle_gamma   90.00
#
_symmetry.space_group_name_H-M   'P 1'
#
loop_
_entity.id
_entity.type
_entity.pdbx_description
1 polymer ?
#
loop_
_entity_poly.entity_id
_entity_poly.type
_entity_poly.pdbx_seq_one_letter_code
_entity_poly.pdbx_strand_id
1 'polypeptide(L)'
;NEDETRLLENASSRILEVIKRDDRLDKVAQDIAYHFPRRGFLGKGMVVSVDKYTAVKMYDKVQHYWAIEKQNIMKQRNKAATEEERDQLTQILSYMNKVEMAVIISEENDEDTKFAKQGLKISDHRKKMKEITPDGRDIEDRFKDPNDSLQLVFVCAMWLTGFDVKNLSTLYLDKPMKGHTLMQAIARANRVYPGKPAGIIVDYVNVFKYMKKALTEYATGNDGTEFPAKDIDQLIGYIDGTISEADSFLLSLDIDLNKIIEDSNTLDKLDALRSAYDTIIAKDDNKEKFK
;
A
#
# COMPACT_ATOMS: atom_id res chain seq x y z
N ASN A 1 -9.19 -1.46 -38.36
CA ASN A 1 -10.32 -0.73 -38.92
C ASN A 1 -10.36 0.65 -38.25
N GLU A 2 -10.42 1.74 -39.00
CA GLU A 2 -10.37 3.14 -38.48
C GLU A 2 -11.47 3.39 -37.45
N ASP A 3 -12.65 2.83 -37.63
CA ASP A 3 -13.77 2.97 -36.72
C ASP A 3 -13.53 2.28 -35.35
N GLU A 4 -12.89 1.12 -35.36
CA GLU A 4 -12.53 0.42 -34.11
C GLU A 4 -11.45 1.19 -33.33
N THR A 5 -10.47 1.74 -34.05
CA THR A 5 -9.41 2.56 -33.42
C THR A 5 -10.01 3.81 -32.81
N ARG A 6 -10.93 4.49 -33.49
CA ARG A 6 -11.64 5.69 -32.97
C ARG A 6 -12.54 5.38 -31.79
N LEU A 7 -13.20 4.23 -31.79
CA LEU A 7 -14.01 3.78 -30.64
C LEU A 7 -13.13 3.49 -29.41
N LEU A 8 -11.97 2.85 -29.60
CA LEU A 8 -11.01 2.58 -28.53
C LEU A 8 -10.38 3.85 -27.96
N GLU A 9 -10.04 4.83 -28.80
CA GLU A 9 -9.53 6.14 -28.39
C GLU A 9 -10.57 6.91 -27.59
N ASN A 10 -11.82 6.93 -28.03
CA ASN A 10 -12.93 7.58 -27.31
C ASN A 10 -13.19 6.90 -25.95
N ALA A 11 -13.16 5.58 -25.89
CA ALA A 11 -13.32 4.84 -24.63
C ALA A 11 -12.16 5.12 -23.67
N SER A 12 -10.93 5.14 -24.18
CA SER A 12 -9.73 5.47 -23.39
C SER A 12 -9.78 6.90 -22.84
N SER A 13 -10.19 7.87 -23.65
CA SER A 13 -10.34 9.27 -23.20
C SER A 13 -11.38 9.42 -22.09
N ARG A 14 -12.53 8.75 -22.21
CA ARG A 14 -13.58 8.76 -21.16
C ARG A 14 -13.08 8.14 -19.85
N ILE A 15 -12.32 7.04 -19.92
CA ILE A 15 -11.72 6.42 -18.74
C ILE A 15 -10.77 7.40 -18.05
N LEU A 16 -9.92 8.09 -18.81
CA LEU A 16 -8.99 9.08 -18.26
C LEU A 16 -9.72 10.27 -17.61
N GLU A 17 -10.83 10.73 -18.21
CA GLU A 17 -11.67 11.77 -17.61
C GLU A 17 -12.26 11.34 -16.26
N VAL A 18 -12.76 10.10 -16.17
CA VAL A 18 -13.28 9.55 -14.91
C VAL A 18 -12.19 9.43 -13.85
N ILE A 19 -10.99 8.97 -14.24
CA ILE A 19 -9.85 8.85 -13.31
C ILE A 19 -9.46 10.22 -12.73
N LYS A 20 -9.51 11.28 -13.53
CA LYS A 20 -9.12 12.64 -13.15
C LYS A 20 -10.20 13.43 -12.39
N ARG A 21 -11.39 12.86 -12.20
CA ARG A 21 -12.48 13.55 -11.49
C ARG A 21 -12.05 13.88 -10.05
N ASP A 22 -12.33 15.09 -9.64
CA ASP A 22 -11.91 15.64 -8.35
C ASP A 22 -12.49 14.86 -7.17
N ASP A 23 -13.78 14.50 -7.24
CA ASP A 23 -14.49 13.72 -6.24
C ASP A 23 -13.91 12.30 -6.08
N ARG A 24 -13.43 11.71 -7.17
CA ARG A 24 -12.75 10.41 -7.14
C ARG A 24 -11.34 10.53 -6.55
N LEU A 25 -10.58 11.53 -6.97
CA LEU A 25 -9.25 11.79 -6.44
C LEU A 25 -9.29 12.05 -4.93
N ASP A 26 -10.34 12.71 -4.42
CA ASP A 26 -10.54 12.89 -2.98
C ASP A 26 -10.69 11.57 -2.24
N LYS A 27 -11.49 10.63 -2.77
CA LYS A 27 -11.64 9.29 -2.16
C LYS A 27 -10.34 8.50 -2.15
N VAL A 28 -9.60 8.52 -3.25
CA VAL A 28 -8.29 7.87 -3.35
C VAL A 28 -7.28 8.50 -2.36
N ALA A 29 -7.28 9.83 -2.25
CA ALA A 29 -6.40 10.54 -1.33
C ALA A 29 -6.74 10.25 0.14
N GLN A 30 -8.04 10.14 0.49
CA GLN A 30 -8.49 9.72 1.82
C GLN A 30 -8.00 8.32 2.15
N ASP A 31 -8.16 7.38 1.22
CA ASP A 31 -7.71 6.00 1.41
C ASP A 31 -6.19 5.93 1.60
N ILE A 32 -5.40 6.62 0.77
CA ILE A 32 -3.94 6.68 0.92
C ILE A 32 -3.55 7.25 2.29
N ALA A 33 -4.19 8.35 2.72
CA ALA A 33 -3.89 9.00 3.98
C ALA A 33 -4.22 8.11 5.19
N TYR A 34 -5.27 7.29 5.08
CA TYR A 34 -5.66 6.32 6.11
C TYR A 34 -4.76 5.06 6.07
N HIS A 35 -4.59 4.46 4.89
CA HIS A 35 -3.91 3.17 4.71
C HIS A 35 -2.40 3.26 4.93
N PHE A 36 -1.74 4.30 4.35
CA PHE A 36 -0.27 4.37 4.32
C PHE A 36 0.39 4.29 5.71
N PRO A 37 -0.09 4.97 6.77
CA PRO A 37 0.52 4.89 8.09
C PRO A 37 0.16 3.63 8.89
N ARG A 38 -0.79 2.80 8.42
CA ARG A 38 -1.29 1.60 9.12
C ARG A 38 -0.79 0.28 8.53
N ARG A 39 0.14 0.35 7.56
CA ARG A 39 0.71 -0.85 6.94
C ARG A 39 1.55 -1.65 7.93
N GLY A 40 1.55 -2.97 7.81
CA GLY A 40 2.35 -3.83 8.66
C GLY A 40 3.86 -3.60 8.55
N PHE A 41 4.35 -3.31 7.32
CA PHE A 41 5.73 -2.91 7.06
C PHE A 41 5.78 -1.46 6.57
N LEU A 42 6.43 -0.58 7.31
CA LEU A 42 6.50 0.87 7.05
C LEU A 42 7.66 1.23 6.10
N GLY A 43 7.76 0.56 4.96
CA GLY A 43 8.70 0.92 3.90
C GLY A 43 8.22 2.10 3.05
N LYS A 44 9.01 2.44 2.02
CA LYS A 44 8.68 3.52 1.07
C LYS A 44 7.40 3.22 0.28
N GLY A 45 6.67 4.26 -0.10
CA GLY A 45 5.49 4.18 -0.94
C GLY A 45 5.58 5.04 -2.20
N MET A 46 4.91 4.60 -3.26
CA MET A 46 4.85 5.32 -4.52
C MET A 46 3.41 5.35 -5.02
N VAL A 47 2.91 6.54 -5.35
CA VAL A 47 1.60 6.78 -5.96
C VAL A 47 1.80 7.08 -7.44
N VAL A 48 1.21 6.26 -8.30
CA VAL A 48 1.36 6.37 -9.76
C VAL A 48 0.11 6.99 -10.35
N SER A 49 0.21 8.22 -10.83
CA SER A 49 -0.89 8.97 -11.43
C SER A 49 -0.85 8.97 -12.96
N VAL A 50 -1.98 9.21 -13.60
CA VAL A 50 -2.13 9.16 -15.08
C VAL A 50 -1.24 10.17 -15.80
N ASP A 51 -1.08 11.38 -15.23
CA ASP A 51 -0.26 12.46 -15.78
C ASP A 51 0.37 13.32 -14.67
N LYS A 52 1.20 14.27 -15.07
CA LYS A 52 1.94 15.16 -14.17
C LYS A 52 1.02 16.05 -13.33
N TYR A 53 -0.05 16.58 -13.94
CA TYR A 53 -1.02 17.44 -13.25
C TYR A 53 -1.77 16.66 -12.18
N THR A 54 -2.19 15.45 -12.50
CA THR A 54 -2.86 14.55 -11.57
C THR A 54 -1.93 14.12 -10.43
N ALA A 55 -0.62 13.94 -10.69
CA ALA A 55 0.35 13.64 -9.65
C ALA A 55 0.48 14.78 -8.63
N VAL A 56 0.52 16.04 -9.09
CA VAL A 56 0.53 17.23 -8.21
C VAL A 56 -0.80 17.35 -7.46
N LYS A 57 -1.95 17.23 -8.13
CA LYS A 57 -3.26 17.25 -7.47
C LYS A 57 -3.38 16.18 -6.39
N MET A 58 -2.94 14.97 -6.68
CA MET A 58 -2.98 13.86 -5.72
C MET A 58 -2.10 14.14 -4.51
N TYR A 59 -0.90 14.69 -4.72
CA TYR A 59 -0.05 15.14 -3.61
C TYR A 59 -0.77 16.15 -2.71
N ASP A 60 -1.36 17.21 -3.29
CA ASP A 60 -2.05 18.25 -2.53
C ASP A 60 -3.23 17.68 -1.74
N LYS A 61 -4.04 16.80 -2.37
CA LYS A 61 -5.17 16.12 -1.73
C LYS A 61 -4.72 15.19 -0.62
N VAL A 62 -3.68 14.39 -0.82
CA VAL A 62 -3.14 13.49 0.21
C VAL A 62 -2.60 14.31 1.38
N GLN A 63 -1.89 15.41 1.16
CA GLN A 63 -1.43 16.31 2.23
C GLN A 63 -2.62 16.87 3.03
N HIS A 64 -3.70 17.28 2.36
CA HIS A 64 -4.91 17.75 3.01
C HIS A 64 -5.52 16.68 3.91
N TYR A 65 -5.76 15.46 3.36
CA TYR A 65 -6.36 14.36 4.14
C TYR A 65 -5.41 13.78 5.19
N TRP A 66 -4.10 13.88 4.98
CA TRP A 66 -3.10 13.54 5.98
C TRP A 66 -3.21 14.40 7.24
N ALA A 67 -3.44 15.70 7.06
CA ALA A 67 -3.67 16.61 8.18
C ALA A 67 -4.97 16.30 8.92
N ILE A 68 -6.05 16.00 8.20
CA ILE A 68 -7.35 15.57 8.76
C ILE A 68 -7.17 14.27 9.55
N GLU A 69 -6.49 13.28 8.97
CA GLU A 69 -6.30 11.98 9.60
C GLU A 69 -5.45 12.08 10.88
N LYS A 70 -4.41 12.92 10.91
CA LYS A 70 -3.67 13.23 12.14
C LYS A 70 -4.59 13.76 13.24
N GLN A 71 -5.52 14.66 12.91
CA GLN A 71 -6.50 15.17 13.87
C GLN A 71 -7.46 14.08 14.37
N ASN A 72 -7.90 13.20 13.46
CA ASN A 72 -8.77 12.07 13.80
C ASN A 72 -8.07 11.12 14.78
N ILE A 73 -6.82 10.75 14.51
CA ILE A 73 -6.02 9.89 15.39
C ILE A 73 -5.80 10.56 16.75
N MET A 74 -5.53 11.88 16.82
CA MET A 74 -5.42 12.60 18.09
C MET A 74 -6.72 12.49 18.92
N LYS A 75 -7.88 12.67 18.25
CA LYS A 75 -9.19 12.55 18.90
C LYS A 75 -9.45 11.13 19.40
N GLN A 76 -9.14 10.12 18.59
CA GLN A 76 -9.27 8.71 18.95
C GLN A 76 -8.36 8.35 20.12
N ARG A 77 -7.09 8.74 20.10
CA ARG A 77 -6.13 8.54 21.19
C ARG A 77 -6.60 9.11 22.51
N ASN A 78 -7.19 10.30 22.48
CA ASN A 78 -7.73 10.93 23.70
C ASN A 78 -8.97 10.22 24.26
N LYS A 79 -9.65 9.40 23.45
CA LYS A 79 -10.84 8.61 23.80
C LYS A 79 -10.52 7.12 24.00
N ALA A 80 -9.29 6.70 23.76
CA ALA A 80 -8.86 5.31 23.84
C ALA A 80 -9.17 4.72 25.23
N ALA A 81 -9.81 3.56 25.22
CA ALA A 81 -10.25 2.88 26.44
C ALA A 81 -9.10 2.12 27.11
N THR A 82 -8.13 1.65 26.34
CA THR A 82 -6.97 0.89 26.83
C THR A 82 -5.65 1.63 26.58
N GLU A 83 -4.62 1.27 27.33
CA GLU A 83 -3.27 1.81 27.15
C GLU A 83 -2.65 1.32 25.83
N GLU A 84 -2.89 0.05 25.46
CA GLU A 84 -2.43 -0.53 24.20
C GLU A 84 -3.00 0.21 22.99
N GLU A 85 -4.30 0.51 22.98
CA GLU A 85 -4.93 1.30 21.92
C GLU A 85 -4.31 2.70 21.81
N ARG A 86 -4.06 3.33 22.96
CA ARG A 86 -3.42 4.66 23.03
C ARG A 86 -2.00 4.63 22.48
N ASP A 87 -1.24 3.59 22.82
CA ASP A 87 0.14 3.43 22.35
C ASP A 87 0.20 3.17 20.86
N GLN A 88 -0.66 2.32 20.31
CA GLN A 88 -0.78 2.09 18.87
C GLN A 88 -1.07 3.38 18.12
N LEU A 89 -2.06 4.15 18.57
CA LEU A 89 -2.42 5.43 17.95
C LEU A 89 -1.28 6.46 18.08
N THR A 90 -0.53 6.43 19.18
CA THR A 90 0.64 7.28 19.37
C THR A 90 1.78 6.92 18.42
N GLN A 91 2.02 5.63 18.17
CA GLN A 91 3.02 5.17 17.19
C GLN A 91 2.66 5.62 15.79
N ILE A 92 1.39 5.44 15.36
CA ILE A 92 0.90 5.88 14.06
C ILE A 92 1.10 7.39 13.90
N LEU A 93 0.70 8.18 14.91
CA LEU A 93 0.84 9.63 14.88
C LEU A 93 2.31 10.08 14.83
N SER A 94 3.18 9.42 15.59
CA SER A 94 4.63 9.66 15.57
C SER A 94 5.22 9.38 14.18
N TYR A 95 4.82 8.29 13.52
CA TYR A 95 5.22 7.99 12.15
C TYR A 95 4.72 9.07 11.20
N MET A 96 3.42 9.41 11.25
CA MET A 96 2.83 10.42 10.38
C MET A 96 3.50 11.81 10.50
N ASN A 97 4.03 12.15 11.66
CA ASN A 97 4.74 13.41 11.88
C ASN A 97 6.14 13.44 11.25
N LYS A 98 6.74 12.29 11.01
CA LYS A 98 8.07 12.16 10.40
C LYS A 98 8.01 12.02 8.89
N VAL A 99 6.87 11.58 8.34
CA VAL A 99 6.74 11.32 6.89
C VAL A 99 6.81 12.61 6.11
N GLU A 100 7.79 12.67 5.21
CA GLU A 100 7.84 13.62 4.11
C GLU A 100 7.31 12.99 2.83
N MET A 101 6.74 13.83 1.98
CA MET A 101 6.21 13.48 0.67
C MET A 101 6.80 14.37 -0.40
N ALA A 102 6.93 13.85 -1.64
CA ALA A 102 7.40 14.63 -2.78
C ALA A 102 6.71 14.22 -4.08
N VAL A 103 6.59 15.17 -5.00
CA VAL A 103 6.21 14.90 -6.40
C VAL A 103 7.47 14.69 -7.21
N ILE A 104 7.50 13.63 -8.04
CA ILE A 104 8.65 13.30 -8.91
C ILE A 104 8.14 13.17 -10.34
N ILE A 105 8.33 14.22 -11.12
CA ILE A 105 7.88 14.30 -12.52
C ILE A 105 8.94 14.96 -13.39
N SER A 106 9.00 14.59 -14.67
CA SER A 106 9.92 15.18 -15.63
C SER A 106 9.60 16.65 -15.90
N GLU A 107 10.63 17.44 -16.14
CA GLU A 107 10.48 18.84 -16.58
C GLU A 107 9.84 18.92 -17.96
N GLU A 108 9.20 20.04 -18.23
CA GLU A 108 8.72 20.41 -19.56
C GLU A 108 8.83 21.93 -19.78
N ASN A 109 8.88 22.33 -21.04
CA ASN A 109 8.91 23.75 -21.40
C ASN A 109 7.60 24.44 -20.96
N ASP A 110 7.74 25.67 -20.44
CA ASP A 110 6.61 26.50 -19.97
C ASP A 110 5.74 25.84 -18.89
N GLU A 111 6.34 24.96 -18.07
CA GLU A 111 5.60 24.19 -17.06
C GLU A 111 4.84 25.06 -16.08
N ASP A 112 5.42 26.17 -15.58
CA ASP A 112 4.76 27.08 -14.66
C ASP A 112 3.43 27.60 -15.23
N THR A 113 3.42 28.02 -16.50
CA THR A 113 2.22 28.48 -17.17
C THR A 113 1.19 27.36 -17.37
N LYS A 114 1.64 26.17 -17.70
CA LYS A 114 0.76 25.01 -17.94
C LYS A 114 0.12 24.54 -16.64
N PHE A 115 0.88 24.45 -15.56
CA PHE A 115 0.37 24.07 -14.25
C PHE A 115 -0.57 25.16 -13.68
N ALA A 116 -0.22 26.45 -13.84
CA ALA A 116 -1.09 27.53 -13.42
C ALA A 116 -2.48 27.52 -14.12
N LYS A 117 -2.55 27.14 -15.40
CA LYS A 117 -3.82 26.94 -16.13
C LYS A 117 -4.70 25.85 -15.51
N GLN A 118 -4.11 24.92 -14.77
CA GLN A 118 -4.82 23.86 -14.03
C GLN A 118 -5.04 24.22 -12.56
N GLY A 119 -4.74 25.47 -12.15
CA GLY A 119 -4.82 25.90 -10.76
C GLY A 119 -3.76 25.29 -9.85
N LEU A 120 -2.65 24.83 -10.41
CA LEU A 120 -1.57 24.12 -9.70
C LEU A 120 -0.29 24.96 -9.70
N LYS A 121 0.56 24.76 -8.67
CA LYS A 121 1.85 25.43 -8.52
C LYS A 121 2.97 24.37 -8.54
N ILE A 122 3.77 24.35 -9.60
CA ILE A 122 4.86 23.38 -9.78
C ILE A 122 6.16 23.84 -9.15
N SER A 123 6.40 25.14 -9.01
CA SER A 123 7.69 25.72 -8.62
C SER A 123 8.23 25.15 -7.30
N ASP A 124 7.38 24.95 -6.29
CA ASP A 124 7.80 24.44 -4.98
C ASP A 124 8.19 22.96 -5.05
N HIS A 125 7.46 22.17 -5.84
CA HIS A 125 7.81 20.77 -6.11
C HIS A 125 9.11 20.67 -6.90
N ARG A 126 9.31 21.54 -7.89
CA ARG A 126 10.53 21.58 -8.70
C ARG A 126 11.76 21.95 -7.84
N LYS A 127 11.59 22.92 -6.93
CA LYS A 127 12.62 23.27 -5.97
C LYS A 127 13.00 22.07 -5.09
N LYS A 128 12.00 21.37 -4.54
CA LYS A 128 12.21 20.17 -3.71
C LYS A 128 12.89 19.04 -4.49
N MET A 129 12.56 18.84 -5.76
CA MET A 129 13.20 17.82 -6.61
C MET A 129 14.68 18.11 -6.89
N LYS A 130 15.07 19.37 -6.94
CA LYS A 130 16.45 19.82 -7.21
C LYS A 130 17.25 20.10 -5.94
N GLU A 131 16.63 19.95 -4.78
CA GLU A 131 17.27 20.19 -3.50
C GLU A 131 18.37 19.15 -3.25
N ILE A 132 19.55 19.65 -2.89
CA ILE A 132 20.64 18.81 -2.38
C ILE A 132 20.75 19.07 -0.89
N THR A 133 20.74 18.02 -0.11
CA THR A 133 20.89 18.10 1.35
C THR A 133 22.30 18.55 1.73
N PRO A 134 22.53 19.07 2.96
CA PRO A 134 23.86 19.50 3.40
C PRO A 134 24.93 18.40 3.36
N ASP A 135 24.54 17.13 3.42
CA ASP A 135 25.40 15.95 3.27
C ASP A 135 25.55 15.48 1.81
N GLY A 136 25.05 16.26 0.84
CA GLY A 136 25.26 16.06 -0.59
C GLY A 136 24.29 15.07 -1.26
N ARG A 137 23.23 14.62 -0.57
CA ARG A 137 22.24 13.70 -1.12
C ARG A 137 21.17 14.43 -1.92
N ASP A 138 20.86 13.93 -3.09
CA ASP A 138 19.70 14.35 -3.88
C ASP A 138 18.40 13.65 -3.44
N ILE A 139 17.29 13.97 -4.10
CA ILE A 139 15.98 13.41 -3.78
C ILE A 139 15.91 11.90 -4.05
N GLU A 140 16.71 11.39 -4.99
CA GLU A 140 16.80 9.97 -5.30
C GLU A 140 17.53 9.22 -4.18
N ASP A 141 18.64 9.73 -3.71
CA ASP A 141 19.41 9.18 -2.58
C ASP A 141 18.57 9.18 -1.30
N ARG A 142 17.85 10.28 -1.03
CA ARG A 142 16.92 10.37 0.09
C ARG A 142 15.83 9.29 0.03
N PHE A 143 15.25 9.05 -1.14
CA PHE A 143 14.20 8.05 -1.27
C PHE A 143 14.74 6.61 -1.20
N LYS A 144 15.99 6.38 -1.59
CA LYS A 144 16.66 5.06 -1.43
C LYS A 144 17.04 4.76 0.01
N ASP A 145 17.31 5.78 0.82
CA ASP A 145 17.66 5.61 2.24
C ASP A 145 16.43 5.20 3.05
N PRO A 146 16.41 4.01 3.67
CA PRO A 146 15.26 3.54 4.47
C PRO A 146 14.97 4.44 5.68
N ASN A 147 15.98 5.14 6.20
CA ASN A 147 15.87 5.97 7.41
C ASN A 147 15.51 7.43 7.10
N ASP A 148 15.56 7.86 5.84
CA ASP A 148 15.17 9.22 5.47
C ASP A 148 13.67 9.44 5.62
N SER A 149 13.28 10.65 6.04
CA SER A 149 11.89 11.08 6.23
C SER A 149 11.06 11.06 4.94
N LEU A 150 11.68 11.13 3.76
CA LEU A 150 11.00 11.02 2.46
C LEU A 150 10.48 9.59 2.26
N GLN A 151 9.20 9.37 2.61
CA GLN A 151 8.59 8.04 2.65
C GLN A 151 7.57 7.78 1.52
N LEU A 152 6.96 8.83 0.96
CA LEU A 152 5.91 8.70 -0.06
C LEU A 152 6.19 9.64 -1.23
N VAL A 153 6.20 9.11 -2.46
CA VAL A 153 6.40 9.90 -3.66
C VAL A 153 5.22 9.76 -4.63
N PHE A 154 4.93 10.85 -5.34
CA PHE A 154 3.88 10.92 -6.35
C PHE A 154 4.52 11.05 -7.73
N VAL A 155 4.28 10.08 -8.57
CA VAL A 155 4.94 9.96 -9.89
C VAL A 155 3.91 9.82 -11.01
N CYS A 156 4.32 10.09 -12.24
CA CYS A 156 3.54 9.79 -13.44
C CYS A 156 4.19 8.68 -14.29
N ALA A 157 5.48 8.83 -14.58
CA ALA A 157 6.27 7.88 -15.36
C ALA A 157 7.70 7.71 -14.80
N MET A 158 8.26 8.77 -14.24
CA MET A 158 9.59 8.73 -13.64
C MET A 158 9.64 7.70 -12.52
N TRP A 159 10.77 7.04 -12.36
CA TRP A 159 11.05 6.00 -11.37
C TRP A 159 10.23 4.70 -11.49
N LEU A 160 9.30 4.60 -12.44
CA LEU A 160 8.64 3.34 -12.76
C LEU A 160 9.58 2.35 -13.48
N THR A 161 10.56 2.88 -14.22
CA THR A 161 11.59 2.09 -14.90
C THR A 161 12.98 2.64 -14.56
N GLY A 162 14.00 1.79 -14.55
CA GLY A 162 15.39 2.22 -14.36
C GLY A 162 15.80 2.64 -12.92
N PHE A 163 14.89 2.62 -11.94
CA PHE A 163 15.11 3.07 -10.58
C PHE A 163 14.98 1.93 -9.57
N ASP A 164 15.94 1.77 -8.66
CA ASP A 164 15.97 0.68 -7.69
C ASP A 164 15.85 1.16 -6.24
N VAL A 165 14.74 0.81 -5.58
CA VAL A 165 14.49 1.04 -4.15
C VAL A 165 14.04 -0.25 -3.50
N LYS A 166 14.95 -0.93 -2.82
CA LYS A 166 14.68 -2.25 -2.23
C LYS A 166 13.62 -2.21 -1.12
N ASN A 167 13.56 -1.12 -0.36
CA ASN A 167 12.58 -0.93 0.71
C ASN A 167 11.24 -0.32 0.24
N LEU A 168 11.02 -0.18 -1.09
CA LEU A 168 9.70 0.15 -1.63
C LEU A 168 8.74 -0.99 -1.28
N SER A 169 7.77 -0.71 -0.44
CA SER A 169 6.83 -1.71 0.08
C SER A 169 5.43 -1.55 -0.45
N THR A 170 5.05 -0.35 -0.89
CA THR A 170 3.68 -0.08 -1.30
C THR A 170 3.64 0.72 -2.59
N LEU A 171 2.84 0.22 -3.53
CA LEU A 171 2.58 0.84 -4.81
C LEU A 171 1.08 1.11 -4.94
N TYR A 172 0.70 2.37 -5.07
CA TYR A 172 -0.67 2.80 -5.33
C TYR A 172 -0.83 3.08 -6.82
N LEU A 173 -1.63 2.27 -7.51
CA LEU A 173 -1.83 2.36 -8.94
C LEU A 173 -3.11 3.14 -9.26
N ASP A 174 -2.96 4.40 -9.64
CA ASP A 174 -4.03 5.25 -10.14
C ASP A 174 -3.80 5.63 -11.61
N LYS A 175 -3.24 4.70 -12.36
CA LYS A 175 -2.93 4.81 -13.79
C LYS A 175 -3.19 3.48 -14.50
N PRO A 176 -3.97 3.45 -15.58
CA PRO A 176 -4.08 2.27 -16.44
C PRO A 176 -2.71 1.88 -16.98
N MET A 177 -2.25 0.68 -16.62
CA MET A 177 -0.99 0.11 -17.11
C MET A 177 -1.24 -1.27 -17.69
N LYS A 178 -0.45 -1.66 -18.71
CA LYS A 178 -0.61 -2.94 -19.38
C LYS A 178 0.73 -3.70 -19.46
N GLY A 179 0.64 -5.03 -19.50
CA GLY A 179 1.73 -5.93 -19.82
C GLY A 179 3.03 -5.65 -19.06
N HIS A 180 4.10 -5.46 -19.79
CA HIS A 180 5.45 -5.34 -19.26
C HIS A 180 5.66 -4.19 -18.27
N THR A 181 5.05 -3.02 -18.53
CA THR A 181 5.17 -1.86 -17.62
C THR A 181 4.57 -2.12 -16.25
N LEU A 182 3.41 -2.79 -16.22
CA LEU A 182 2.77 -3.19 -14.97
C LEU A 182 3.63 -4.22 -14.21
N MET A 183 4.13 -5.23 -14.91
CA MET A 183 4.99 -6.26 -14.29
C MET A 183 6.29 -5.66 -13.74
N GLN A 184 6.88 -4.69 -14.42
CA GLN A 184 8.04 -3.97 -13.90
C GLN A 184 7.73 -3.17 -12.63
N ALA A 185 6.58 -2.50 -12.56
CA ALA A 185 6.16 -1.75 -11.38
C ALA A 185 5.92 -2.69 -10.20
N ILE A 186 5.23 -3.81 -10.42
CA ILE A 186 4.99 -4.85 -9.39
C ILE A 186 6.31 -5.43 -8.87
N ALA A 187 7.21 -5.82 -9.76
CA ALA A 187 8.49 -6.40 -9.39
C ALA A 187 9.33 -5.48 -8.48
N ARG A 188 9.18 -4.15 -8.62
CA ARG A 188 9.85 -3.17 -7.74
C ARG A 188 9.33 -3.22 -6.32
N ALA A 189 8.01 -3.21 -6.15
CA ALA A 189 7.41 -3.31 -4.82
C ALA A 189 7.68 -4.68 -4.17
N ASN A 190 7.91 -5.72 -4.96
CA ASN A 190 8.10 -7.09 -4.47
C ASN A 190 9.58 -7.50 -4.29
N ARG A 191 10.52 -6.56 -4.30
CA ARG A 191 11.92 -6.87 -3.99
C ARG A 191 12.10 -7.31 -2.54
N VAL A 192 12.99 -8.28 -2.36
CA VAL A 192 13.36 -8.78 -1.03
C VAL A 192 14.08 -7.68 -0.24
N TYR A 193 13.63 -7.45 0.99
CA TYR A 193 14.23 -6.52 1.93
C TYR A 193 14.04 -7.04 3.37
N PRO A 194 15.01 -6.88 4.29
CA PRO A 194 14.91 -7.36 5.66
C PRO A 194 13.63 -6.86 6.37
N GLY A 195 12.88 -7.78 6.96
CA GLY A 195 11.63 -7.46 7.66
C GLY A 195 10.42 -7.16 6.77
N LYS A 196 10.57 -7.17 5.45
CA LYS A 196 9.48 -6.97 4.50
C LYS A 196 8.91 -8.31 4.05
N PRO A 197 7.68 -8.67 4.43
CA PRO A 197 7.08 -9.97 4.06
C PRO A 197 6.72 -10.03 2.57
N ALA A 198 6.16 -8.94 2.03
CA ALA A 198 5.74 -8.81 0.63
C ALA A 198 5.60 -7.35 0.21
N GLY A 199 5.49 -7.10 -1.09
CA GLY A 199 5.05 -5.82 -1.63
C GLY A 199 3.52 -5.71 -1.61
N ILE A 200 3.01 -4.54 -1.22
CA ILE A 200 1.58 -4.23 -1.26
C ILE A 200 1.30 -3.42 -2.53
N ILE A 201 0.29 -3.84 -3.28
CA ILE A 201 -0.17 -3.11 -4.46
C ILE A 201 -1.64 -2.79 -4.28
N VAL A 202 -1.96 -1.50 -4.26
CA VAL A 202 -3.33 -0.99 -4.19
C VAL A 202 -3.73 -0.50 -5.57
N ASP A 203 -4.74 -1.10 -6.15
CA ASP A 203 -5.18 -0.84 -7.52
C ASP A 203 -6.50 -0.08 -7.54
N TYR A 204 -6.46 1.20 -7.90
CA TYR A 204 -7.64 2.06 -7.99
C TYR A 204 -8.32 2.08 -9.38
N VAL A 205 -7.72 1.42 -10.37
CA VAL A 205 -8.17 1.47 -11.78
C VAL A 205 -8.44 0.09 -12.39
N ASN A 206 -8.52 -0.95 -11.54
CA ASN A 206 -8.79 -2.34 -11.93
C ASN A 206 -7.78 -2.92 -12.96
N VAL A 207 -6.51 -2.53 -12.87
CA VAL A 207 -5.44 -3.04 -13.75
C VAL A 207 -5.31 -4.56 -13.62
N PHE A 208 -5.47 -5.09 -12.40
CA PHE A 208 -5.37 -6.53 -12.13
C PHE A 208 -6.43 -7.37 -12.82
N LYS A 209 -7.65 -6.87 -13.00
CA LYS A 209 -8.71 -7.58 -13.72
C LYS A 209 -8.29 -7.86 -15.18
N TYR A 210 -7.69 -6.88 -15.81
CA TYR A 210 -7.20 -7.03 -17.19
C TYR A 210 -5.94 -7.90 -17.23
N MET A 211 -5.08 -7.83 -16.23
CA MET A 211 -3.88 -8.66 -16.14
C MET A 211 -4.21 -10.13 -15.90
N LYS A 212 -5.18 -10.45 -15.02
CA LYS A 212 -5.65 -11.82 -14.78
C LYS A 212 -6.17 -12.43 -16.08
N LYS A 213 -6.95 -11.67 -16.87
CA LYS A 213 -7.45 -12.11 -18.18
C LYS A 213 -6.32 -12.38 -19.15
N ALA A 214 -5.38 -11.44 -19.30
CA ALA A 214 -4.23 -11.57 -20.21
C ALA A 214 -3.31 -12.73 -19.83
N LEU A 215 -3.09 -12.98 -18.52
CA LEU A 215 -2.26 -14.08 -18.05
C LEU A 215 -2.98 -15.43 -18.16
N THR A 216 -4.29 -15.47 -17.96
CA THR A 216 -5.09 -16.69 -18.21
C THR A 216 -5.02 -17.05 -19.71
N GLU A 217 -5.12 -16.07 -20.60
CA GLU A 217 -4.97 -16.28 -22.04
C GLU A 217 -3.53 -16.71 -22.43
N TYR A 218 -2.52 -16.27 -21.70
CA TYR A 218 -1.10 -16.65 -21.92
C TYR A 218 -0.74 -17.99 -21.28
N ALA A 219 -1.30 -18.32 -20.12
CA ALA A 219 -1.03 -19.56 -19.37
C ALA A 219 -1.74 -20.77 -19.96
N THR A 220 -2.81 -20.58 -20.75
CA THR A 220 -3.39 -21.69 -21.55
C THR A 220 -2.45 -22.19 -22.65
N GLY A 221 -1.29 -21.55 -22.85
CA GLY A 221 -0.22 -21.95 -23.77
C GLY A 221 1.02 -22.59 -23.12
N ASN A 222 1.25 -22.46 -21.81
CA ASN A 222 2.42 -23.05 -21.13
C ASN A 222 2.18 -23.22 -19.63
N ASP A 223 2.38 -24.48 -19.16
CA ASP A 223 2.55 -24.93 -17.77
C ASP A 223 2.13 -24.00 -16.61
N GLY A 224 1.00 -24.33 -16.05
CA GLY A 224 0.49 -24.35 -14.67
C GLY A 224 1.12 -23.48 -13.55
N THR A 225 1.67 -22.31 -13.81
CA THR A 225 2.08 -21.40 -12.73
C THR A 225 0.89 -20.56 -12.28
N GLU A 226 0.39 -20.85 -11.08
CA GLU A 226 -0.63 -20.03 -10.42
C GLU A 226 -0.18 -18.57 -10.31
N PHE A 227 -1.08 -17.66 -10.64
CA PHE A 227 -0.85 -16.24 -10.51
C PHE A 227 -0.77 -15.84 -9.02
N PRO A 228 0.25 -15.09 -8.59
CA PRO A 228 0.47 -14.80 -7.17
C PRO A 228 -0.53 -13.80 -6.54
N ALA A 229 -1.47 -13.24 -7.32
CA ALA A 229 -2.52 -12.36 -6.79
C ALA A 229 -3.80 -13.17 -6.56
N LYS A 230 -4.13 -13.44 -5.30
CA LYS A 230 -5.39 -14.03 -4.89
C LYS A 230 -6.48 -12.96 -4.86
N ASP A 231 -7.68 -13.30 -5.34
CA ASP A 231 -8.87 -12.47 -5.19
C ASP A 231 -9.22 -12.34 -3.69
N ILE A 232 -9.84 -11.24 -3.29
CA ILE A 232 -10.23 -11.00 -1.88
C ILE A 232 -11.06 -12.17 -1.35
N ASP A 233 -12.01 -12.69 -2.13
CA ASP A 233 -12.84 -13.82 -1.73
C ASP A 233 -12.03 -15.11 -1.56
N GLN A 234 -11.01 -15.32 -2.41
CA GLN A 234 -10.08 -16.44 -2.26
C GLN A 234 -9.17 -16.25 -1.03
N LEU A 235 -8.77 -15.00 -0.73
CA LEU A 235 -7.97 -14.69 0.44
C LEU A 235 -8.77 -14.89 1.74
N ILE A 236 -10.04 -14.45 1.75
CA ILE A 236 -10.96 -14.70 2.87
C ILE A 236 -11.14 -16.20 3.07
N GLY A 237 -11.43 -16.96 2.01
CA GLY A 237 -11.55 -18.41 2.10
C GLY A 237 -10.29 -19.12 2.57
N TYR A 238 -9.10 -18.60 2.22
CA TYR A 238 -7.83 -19.12 2.72
C TYR A 238 -7.63 -18.81 4.21
N ILE A 239 -7.99 -17.60 4.65
CA ILE A 239 -7.93 -17.20 6.07
C ILE A 239 -8.89 -18.05 6.89
N ASP A 240 -10.14 -18.21 6.44
CA ASP A 240 -11.15 -19.04 7.12
C ASP A 240 -10.71 -20.51 7.20
N GLY A 241 -10.11 -21.03 6.12
CA GLY A 241 -9.52 -22.37 6.10
C GLY A 241 -8.40 -22.52 7.12
N THR A 242 -7.46 -21.55 7.16
CA THR A 242 -6.33 -21.58 8.09
C THR A 242 -6.79 -21.46 9.55
N ILE A 243 -7.79 -20.62 9.84
CA ILE A 243 -8.38 -20.51 11.17
C ILE A 243 -9.02 -21.85 11.56
N SER A 244 -9.79 -22.48 10.67
CA SER A 244 -10.44 -23.77 10.93
C SER A 244 -9.42 -24.91 11.14
N GLU A 245 -8.30 -24.87 10.43
CA GLU A 245 -7.19 -25.82 10.63
C GLU A 245 -6.52 -25.61 11.99
N ALA A 246 -6.28 -24.33 12.37
CA ALA A 246 -5.72 -23.98 13.66
C ALA A 246 -6.63 -24.39 14.83
N ASP A 247 -7.93 -24.11 14.72
CA ASP A 247 -8.94 -24.53 15.70
C ASP A 247 -8.98 -26.06 15.85
N SER A 248 -9.01 -26.78 14.73
CA SER A 248 -9.01 -28.24 14.72
C SER A 248 -7.75 -28.82 15.37
N PHE A 249 -6.59 -28.21 15.11
CA PHE A 249 -5.33 -28.59 15.72
C PHE A 249 -5.36 -28.37 17.24
N LEU A 250 -5.81 -27.19 17.70
CA LEU A 250 -5.92 -26.88 19.12
C LEU A 250 -6.91 -27.79 19.85
N LEU A 251 -8.07 -28.08 19.24
CA LEU A 251 -9.03 -29.05 19.78
C LEU A 251 -8.44 -30.47 19.88
N SER A 252 -7.54 -30.86 18.96
CA SER A 252 -6.82 -32.14 19.04
C SER A 252 -5.86 -32.23 20.22
N LEU A 253 -5.52 -31.09 20.82
CA LEU A 253 -4.71 -30.96 22.04
C LEU A 253 -5.56 -30.68 23.29
N ASP A 254 -6.89 -30.85 23.21
CA ASP A 254 -7.87 -30.51 24.25
C ASP A 254 -7.88 -29.01 24.63
N ILE A 255 -7.45 -28.14 23.70
CA ILE A 255 -7.48 -26.67 23.87
C ILE A 255 -8.67 -26.11 23.08
N ASP A 256 -9.69 -25.63 23.79
CA ASP A 256 -10.87 -24.97 23.21
C ASP A 256 -10.77 -23.45 23.40
N LEU A 257 -10.34 -22.75 22.33
CA LEU A 257 -10.17 -21.29 22.38
C LEU A 257 -11.48 -20.55 22.65
N ASN A 258 -12.61 -21.06 22.14
CA ASN A 258 -13.89 -20.38 22.35
C ASN A 258 -14.29 -20.39 23.83
N LYS A 259 -14.08 -21.49 24.54
CA LYS A 259 -14.30 -21.55 25.97
C LYS A 259 -13.37 -20.61 26.76
N ILE A 260 -12.11 -20.51 26.33
CA ILE A 260 -11.14 -19.59 26.96
C ILE A 260 -11.55 -18.14 26.72
N ILE A 261 -12.02 -17.78 25.50
CA ILE A 261 -12.42 -16.42 25.16
C ILE A 261 -13.72 -16.02 25.87
N GLU A 262 -14.68 -16.92 26.00
CA GLU A 262 -15.98 -16.68 26.62
C GLU A 262 -15.95 -16.66 28.17
N ASP A 263 -14.88 -17.15 28.78
CA ASP A 263 -14.75 -17.11 30.23
C ASP A 263 -14.76 -15.65 30.75
N SER A 264 -15.58 -15.38 31.73
CA SER A 264 -15.74 -14.04 32.31
C SER A 264 -14.64 -13.68 33.32
N ASN A 265 -13.88 -14.67 33.82
CA ASN A 265 -12.84 -14.49 34.82
C ASN A 265 -11.47 -14.30 34.17
N THR A 266 -10.88 -13.13 34.32
CA THR A 266 -9.59 -12.78 33.71
C THR A 266 -8.44 -13.67 34.21
N LEU A 267 -8.45 -14.09 35.47
CA LEU A 267 -7.41 -14.97 36.03
C LEU A 267 -7.50 -16.37 35.45
N ASP A 268 -8.71 -16.93 35.34
CA ASP A 268 -8.95 -18.26 34.76
C ASP A 268 -8.58 -18.28 33.28
N LYS A 269 -8.85 -17.17 32.51
CA LYS A 269 -8.36 -17.00 31.13
C LYS A 269 -6.85 -17.06 31.04
N LEU A 270 -6.14 -16.35 31.90
CA LEU A 270 -4.67 -16.32 31.86
C LEU A 270 -4.08 -17.68 32.19
N ASP A 271 -4.64 -18.39 33.18
CA ASP A 271 -4.19 -19.74 33.54
C ASP A 271 -4.48 -20.74 32.41
N ALA A 272 -5.66 -20.65 31.78
CA ALA A 272 -6.00 -21.47 30.63
C ALA A 272 -5.10 -21.22 29.41
N LEU A 273 -4.81 -19.94 29.09
CA LEU A 273 -3.86 -19.58 28.02
C LEU A 273 -2.44 -20.05 28.31
N ARG A 274 -2.00 -19.97 29.56
CA ARG A 274 -0.69 -20.48 29.97
C ARG A 274 -0.60 -22.00 29.83
N SER A 275 -1.64 -22.70 30.27
CA SER A 275 -1.73 -24.17 30.13
C SER A 275 -1.76 -24.59 28.65
N ALA A 276 -2.50 -23.86 27.81
CA ALA A 276 -2.52 -24.08 26.35
C ALA A 276 -1.13 -23.87 25.74
N TYR A 277 -0.44 -22.78 26.10
CA TYR A 277 0.93 -22.52 25.64
C TYR A 277 1.88 -23.65 26.04
N ASP A 278 1.88 -24.07 27.32
CA ASP A 278 2.74 -25.14 27.81
C ASP A 278 2.46 -26.47 27.08
N THR A 279 1.19 -26.76 26.75
CA THR A 279 0.80 -27.94 25.97
C THR A 279 1.35 -27.92 24.54
N ILE A 280 1.31 -26.74 23.88
CA ILE A 280 1.81 -26.57 22.50
C ILE A 280 3.33 -26.75 22.47
N ILE A 281 4.06 -26.14 23.42
CA ILE A 281 5.53 -26.16 23.43
C ILE A 281 6.13 -27.45 23.95
N ALA A 282 5.35 -28.30 24.63
CA ALA A 282 5.82 -29.54 25.24
C ALA A 282 6.36 -30.56 24.24
N LYS A 283 5.95 -30.47 22.96
CA LYS A 283 6.39 -31.34 21.88
C LYS A 283 6.85 -30.50 20.69
N ASP A 284 8.02 -30.81 20.14
CA ASP A 284 8.57 -30.08 18.98
C ASP A 284 7.65 -30.20 17.75
N ASP A 285 7.01 -31.33 17.52
CA ASP A 285 6.01 -31.54 16.47
C ASP A 285 4.80 -30.56 16.57
N ASN A 286 4.32 -30.31 17.79
CA ASN A 286 3.22 -29.38 18.01
C ASN A 286 3.65 -27.94 17.75
N LYS A 287 4.86 -27.59 18.16
CA LYS A 287 5.46 -26.29 17.95
C LYS A 287 5.71 -25.98 16.46
N GLU A 288 6.09 -26.98 15.68
CA GLU A 288 6.25 -26.82 14.23
C GLU A 288 4.92 -26.68 13.49
N LYS A 289 3.89 -27.42 13.92
CA LYS A 289 2.53 -27.33 13.33
C LYS A 289 1.82 -26.03 13.68
N PHE A 290 2.16 -25.40 14.81
CA PHE A 290 1.54 -24.15 15.26
C PHE A 290 2.22 -22.88 14.66
N LYS A 291 3.39 -22.99 14.06
CA LYS A 291 4.09 -21.90 13.35
C LYS A 291 3.51 -21.67 11.97
#